data_557078f6ccd7d6c4a1e9d2baf2fe9a50
#
_entry.id   557078f6ccd7d6c4a1e9d2baf2fe9a50
#
_cell.length_a   1.000
_cell.length_b   1.000
_cell.length_c   1.000
_cell.angle_alpha   90.00
_cell.angle_beta   90.00
_cell.angle_gamma   90.00
#
_symmetry.space_group_name_H-M   'P 1'
#
loop_
_entity.id
_entity.type
_entity.pdbx_description
1 polymer ?
#
loop_
_entity_poly.entity_id
_entity_poly.type
_entity_poly.pdbx_seq_one_letter_code
_entity_poly.pdbx_strand_id
1 'polypeptide(L)'
;MEETKNLCIYTNKDDTQAYFKNQEHIIPACIGGMKKLPKGYVSDEVNTLFSGLELKLARNSPITLVRMFVGPGKRGSHNPKRRGGASKMVSVMKSQETGKYSLGYIRMGVPITIDQIQIIHMENGKHQVSLCFDSEDADEENFLDRTAEWMRELKEFDGQATMLQEEGMPENEIILGKESGRWYLAAPTAEEETLKANLIKELRLLGAAYEQELLNQSGACLQDKRPTGIEGFGTAHRAENHVTSNMRQEIDLYAYYRVVAKIAFNCLAEVRGREYVMQQKFDPIRETILTGEEIDKKVLMPGREKTNADVLEKLENAKGFGVWRHIVLITWVPNGLVAEVMLYGGSSPMLVVLSEEDCRDFGEMDGYVCDWENRREMRFLEYIGEVTHEDCEPYEWDEVEE
;
A
#
# COMPACT_ATOMS: atom_id res chain seq x y z
N MET A 1 7.41 -15.42 39.10
CA MET A 1 6.91 -15.24 37.72
C MET A 1 7.45 -16.44 36.97
N GLU A 2 6.57 -17.37 36.57
CA GLU A 2 6.98 -18.42 35.65
C GLU A 2 7.44 -17.78 34.36
N GLU A 3 8.66 -18.07 33.91
CA GLU A 3 9.10 -17.70 32.58
C GLU A 3 8.17 -18.37 31.58
N THR A 4 7.32 -17.59 30.94
CA THR A 4 6.46 -18.09 29.87
C THR A 4 7.36 -18.58 28.75
N LYS A 5 7.53 -19.91 28.64
CA LYS A 5 8.33 -20.57 27.61
C LYS A 5 7.86 -20.09 26.23
N ASN A 6 8.81 -19.63 25.38
CA ASN A 6 8.47 -19.26 24.01
C ASN A 6 7.97 -20.49 23.26
N LEU A 7 6.86 -20.33 22.52
CA LEU A 7 6.27 -21.40 21.72
C LEU A 7 5.50 -20.76 20.56
N CYS A 8 5.91 -21.10 19.34
CA CYS A 8 5.31 -20.52 18.13
C CYS A 8 3.89 -21.07 17.91
N ILE A 9 2.91 -20.16 17.89
CA ILE A 9 1.49 -20.53 17.69
C ILE A 9 1.19 -21.11 16.30
N TYR A 10 2.11 -21.00 15.36
CA TYR A 10 1.97 -21.52 13.99
C TYR A 10 2.66 -22.87 13.78
N THR A 11 3.85 -23.05 14.37
CA THR A 11 4.69 -24.24 14.07
C THR A 11 4.92 -25.17 15.24
N ASN A 12 4.40 -24.85 16.44
CA ASN A 12 4.68 -25.60 17.68
C ASN A 12 6.17 -25.67 18.07
N LYS A 13 7.04 -24.91 17.41
CA LYS A 13 8.47 -24.85 17.73
C LYS A 13 8.70 -24.00 18.99
N ASP A 14 9.57 -24.47 19.87
CA ASP A 14 10.00 -23.75 21.07
C ASP A 14 11.42 -23.17 20.93
N ASP A 15 11.98 -22.63 22.01
CA ASP A 15 13.34 -22.01 22.05
C ASP A 15 14.46 -22.96 21.66
N THR A 16 14.24 -24.25 21.69
CA THR A 16 15.25 -25.24 21.26
C THR A 16 15.28 -25.42 19.75
N GLN A 17 14.21 -24.99 19.05
CA GLN A 17 13.98 -25.23 17.64
C GLN A 17 13.85 -23.93 16.82
N ALA A 18 13.63 -22.79 17.47
CA ALA A 18 13.40 -21.51 16.80
C ALA A 18 13.88 -20.31 17.62
N TYR A 19 14.06 -19.16 16.96
CA TYR A 19 14.38 -17.89 17.60
C TYR A 19 13.12 -17.02 17.72
N PHE A 20 13.04 -16.17 18.78
CA PHE A 20 11.90 -15.31 19.11
C PHE A 20 12.37 -13.90 19.48
N LYS A 21 13.17 -13.28 18.61
CA LYS A 21 13.70 -11.91 18.82
C LYS A 21 12.66 -10.85 18.51
N ASN A 22 11.88 -11.09 17.45
CA ASN A 22 10.88 -10.17 16.93
C ASN A 22 9.48 -10.50 17.48
N GLN A 23 8.58 -9.52 17.42
CA GLN A 23 7.16 -9.70 17.74
C GLN A 23 6.34 -9.46 16.50
N GLU A 24 5.35 -10.30 16.29
CA GLU A 24 4.40 -10.21 15.18
C GLU A 24 3.28 -9.21 15.48
N HIS A 25 2.88 -8.39 14.50
CA HIS A 25 1.73 -7.49 14.63
C HIS A 25 0.41 -8.27 14.54
N ILE A 26 -0.58 -7.86 15.33
CA ILE A 26 -1.93 -8.41 15.24
C ILE A 26 -2.51 -8.05 13.87
N ILE A 27 -2.61 -6.78 13.58
CA ILE A 27 -2.90 -6.21 12.26
C ILE A 27 -1.58 -5.75 11.62
N PRO A 28 -1.30 -6.05 10.35
CA PRO A 28 -0.06 -5.64 9.71
C PRO A 28 0.26 -4.15 9.82
N ALA A 29 1.51 -3.82 10.15
CA ALA A 29 1.93 -2.42 10.26
C ALA A 29 1.79 -1.64 8.95
N CYS A 30 1.82 -2.31 7.80
CA CYS A 30 1.65 -1.67 6.48
C CYS A 30 0.23 -1.14 6.25
N ILE A 31 -0.75 -1.61 7.01
CA ILE A 31 -2.14 -1.12 7.00
C ILE A 31 -2.50 -0.40 8.31
N GLY A 32 -1.52 -0.06 9.16
CA GLY A 32 -1.72 0.80 10.32
C GLY A 32 -1.71 0.11 11.66
N GLY A 33 -1.58 -1.21 11.72
CA GLY A 33 -1.48 -1.96 12.98
C GLY A 33 -0.27 -1.55 13.80
N MET A 34 -0.47 -1.39 15.09
CA MET A 34 0.54 -0.95 16.06
C MET A 34 0.79 -2.01 17.13
N LYS A 35 -0.28 -2.67 17.57
CA LYS A 35 -0.22 -3.67 18.63
C LYS A 35 0.37 -4.98 18.11
N LYS A 36 1.12 -5.63 18.96
CA LYS A 36 1.82 -6.87 18.64
C LYS A 36 1.37 -7.97 19.58
N LEU A 37 1.37 -9.20 19.08
CA LEU A 37 1.23 -10.36 19.93
C LEU A 37 2.33 -10.38 20.99
N PRO A 38 2.10 -11.03 22.15
CA PRO A 38 3.10 -11.17 23.18
C PRO A 38 4.39 -11.79 22.63
N LYS A 39 5.54 -11.38 23.19
CA LYS A 39 6.84 -11.95 22.80
C LYS A 39 6.81 -13.48 22.99
N GLY A 40 7.40 -14.19 22.04
CA GLY A 40 7.45 -15.65 22.07
C GLY A 40 6.22 -16.35 21.48
N TYR A 41 5.24 -15.61 20.92
CA TYR A 41 4.10 -16.22 20.23
C TYR A 41 4.42 -16.63 18.80
N VAL A 42 5.30 -15.91 18.12
CA VAL A 42 5.65 -16.18 16.71
C VAL A 42 7.15 -16.21 16.56
N SER A 43 7.67 -17.27 15.92
CA SER A 43 9.11 -17.41 15.64
C SER A 43 9.58 -16.42 14.57
N ASP A 44 10.87 -16.10 14.58
CA ASP A 44 11.49 -15.19 13.60
C ASP A 44 11.38 -15.72 12.16
N GLU A 45 11.39 -17.04 11.97
CA GLU A 45 11.19 -17.69 10.67
C GLU A 45 9.79 -17.38 10.11
N VAL A 46 8.75 -17.58 10.93
CA VAL A 46 7.37 -17.30 10.55
C VAL A 46 7.13 -15.81 10.35
N ASN A 47 7.71 -14.96 11.20
CA ASN A 47 7.64 -13.51 11.07
C ASN A 47 8.27 -13.03 9.75
N THR A 48 9.38 -13.65 9.32
CA THR A 48 10.00 -13.37 8.02
C THR A 48 9.10 -13.77 6.85
N LEU A 49 8.47 -14.94 6.92
CA LEU A 49 7.48 -15.39 5.94
C LEU A 49 6.33 -14.37 5.82
N PHE A 50 5.79 -13.95 6.95
CA PHE A 50 4.69 -12.98 6.99
C PHE A 50 5.08 -11.62 6.43
N SER A 51 6.29 -11.15 6.69
CA SER A 51 6.79 -9.90 6.11
C SER A 51 6.77 -9.90 4.58
N GLY A 52 7.07 -11.04 3.95
CA GLY A 52 6.96 -11.22 2.50
C GLY A 52 5.52 -11.16 2.00
N LEU A 53 4.59 -11.79 2.71
CA LEU A 53 3.15 -11.76 2.39
C LEU A 53 2.56 -10.37 2.61
N GLU A 54 2.93 -9.68 3.68
CA GLU A 54 2.49 -8.31 3.96
C GLU A 54 2.98 -7.30 2.92
N LEU A 55 4.17 -7.54 2.35
CA LEU A 55 4.63 -6.72 1.23
C LEU A 55 3.74 -6.89 0.00
N LYS A 56 3.28 -8.11 -0.29
CA LYS A 56 2.32 -8.40 -1.35
C LYS A 56 0.94 -7.82 -1.02
N LEU A 57 0.47 -7.93 0.23
CA LEU A 57 -0.75 -7.25 0.69
C LEU A 57 -0.70 -5.75 0.38
N ALA A 58 0.42 -5.10 0.69
CA ALA A 58 0.57 -3.66 0.51
C ALA A 58 0.68 -3.22 -0.97
N ARG A 59 1.06 -4.12 -1.89
CA ARG A 59 1.41 -3.78 -3.28
C ARG A 59 0.54 -4.43 -4.34
N ASN A 60 0.07 -5.65 -4.09
CA ASN A 60 -0.54 -6.53 -5.08
C ASN A 60 -1.87 -7.12 -4.56
N SER A 61 -2.67 -6.35 -3.84
CA SER A 61 -3.93 -6.81 -3.28
C SER A 61 -5.09 -5.85 -3.59
N PRO A 62 -6.34 -6.27 -3.41
CA PRO A 62 -7.50 -5.39 -3.61
C PRO A 62 -7.47 -4.12 -2.76
N ILE A 63 -6.88 -4.16 -1.56
CA ILE A 63 -6.78 -2.99 -0.68
C ILE A 63 -5.66 -2.01 -1.04
N THR A 64 -4.79 -2.36 -1.99
CA THR A 64 -3.67 -1.48 -2.40
C THR A 64 -4.16 -0.13 -2.87
N LEU A 65 -5.23 -0.09 -3.67
CA LEU A 65 -5.82 1.17 -4.16
C LEU A 65 -6.37 2.00 -3.00
N VAL A 66 -7.18 1.40 -2.12
CA VAL A 66 -7.71 2.11 -0.95
C VAL A 66 -6.57 2.69 -0.13
N ARG A 67 -5.55 1.89 0.16
CA ARG A 67 -4.37 2.32 0.90
C ARG A 67 -3.60 3.46 0.21
N MET A 68 -3.54 3.49 -1.10
CA MET A 68 -2.91 4.60 -1.85
C MET A 68 -3.64 5.92 -1.65
N PHE A 69 -4.97 5.89 -1.55
CA PHE A 69 -5.78 7.09 -1.39
C PHE A 69 -5.90 7.56 0.06
N VAL A 70 -6.13 6.64 0.99
CA VAL A 70 -6.41 7.00 2.38
C VAL A 70 -5.24 6.81 3.33
N GLY A 71 -4.30 5.96 3.01
CA GLY A 71 -3.16 5.61 3.86
C GLY A 71 -3.35 4.28 4.60
N PRO A 72 -2.57 4.01 5.65
CA PRO A 72 -1.40 4.78 6.07
C PRO A 72 -0.21 4.59 5.13
N GLY A 73 0.77 5.48 5.25
CA GLY A 73 2.05 5.38 4.56
C GLY A 73 2.96 4.28 5.12
N LYS A 74 4.27 4.40 4.90
CA LYS A 74 5.27 3.43 5.39
C LYS A 74 5.18 3.26 6.91
N ARG A 75 5.10 2.00 7.37
CA ARG A 75 5.05 1.64 8.80
C ARG A 75 3.98 2.42 9.57
N GLY A 76 2.79 2.56 8.98
CA GLY A 76 1.68 3.24 9.64
C GLY A 76 1.85 4.77 9.75
N SER A 77 2.70 5.40 8.95
CA SER A 77 2.90 6.85 8.97
C SER A 77 1.69 7.58 8.38
N HIS A 78 1.21 8.60 9.09
CA HIS A 78 0.18 9.53 8.62
C HIS A 78 0.77 10.76 7.89
N ASN A 79 2.10 10.86 7.78
CA ASN A 79 2.75 11.97 7.11
C ASN A 79 2.92 11.68 5.60
N PRO A 80 2.18 12.35 4.71
CA PRO A 80 2.29 12.16 3.26
C PRO A 80 3.68 12.56 2.72
N LYS A 81 4.39 13.45 3.42
CA LYS A 81 5.73 13.90 3.04
C LYS A 81 6.84 12.91 3.44
N ARG A 82 6.54 11.92 4.28
CA ARG A 82 7.56 10.95 4.71
C ARG A 82 7.90 10.01 3.56
N ARG A 83 9.08 10.21 2.96
CA ARG A 83 9.59 9.41 1.87
C ARG A 83 9.74 7.95 2.21
N GLY A 84 9.46 7.13 1.24
CA GLY A 84 9.79 5.70 1.22
C GLY A 84 8.71 4.77 1.70
N GLY A 85 8.32 3.86 0.84
CA GLY A 85 7.69 2.58 1.17
C GLY A 85 6.18 2.47 1.15
N ALA A 86 5.44 3.45 0.66
CA ALA A 86 4.16 3.12 0.06
C ALA A 86 4.42 2.36 -1.25
N SER A 87 3.53 1.48 -1.63
CA SER A 87 3.58 0.89 -2.96
C SER A 87 3.50 2.03 -3.97
N LYS A 88 4.60 2.33 -4.63
CA LYS A 88 4.63 3.34 -5.68
C LYS A 88 4.18 2.64 -6.96
N MET A 89 2.88 2.61 -7.18
CA MET A 89 2.33 2.19 -8.46
C MET A 89 2.46 3.39 -9.41
N VAL A 90 3.54 3.40 -10.17
CA VAL A 90 3.75 4.43 -11.20
C VAL A 90 2.76 4.20 -12.32
N SER A 91 2.09 5.25 -12.73
CA SER A 91 1.11 5.29 -13.81
C SER A 91 1.26 6.56 -14.62
N VAL A 92 0.66 6.59 -15.79
CA VAL A 92 0.49 7.82 -16.55
C VAL A 92 -0.63 8.63 -15.89
N MET A 93 -0.36 9.89 -15.62
CA MET A 93 -1.31 10.85 -15.05
C MET A 93 -1.56 11.96 -16.06
N LYS A 94 -2.82 12.33 -16.25
CA LYS A 94 -3.23 13.47 -17.08
C LYS A 94 -3.74 14.59 -16.19
N SER A 95 -3.13 15.76 -16.27
CA SER A 95 -3.62 16.96 -15.59
C SER A 95 -4.95 17.40 -16.20
N GLN A 96 -5.98 17.59 -15.38
CA GLN A 96 -7.27 18.08 -15.85
C GLN A 96 -7.24 19.56 -16.23
N GLU A 97 -6.31 20.32 -15.64
CA GLU A 97 -6.17 21.76 -15.91
C GLU A 97 -5.41 22.04 -17.21
N THR A 98 -4.30 21.33 -17.42
CA THR A 98 -3.40 21.61 -18.54
C THR A 98 -3.52 20.60 -19.69
N GLY A 99 -4.18 19.47 -19.46
CA GLY A 99 -4.25 18.35 -20.40
C GLY A 99 -2.92 17.60 -20.60
N LYS A 100 -1.83 18.02 -19.93
CA LYS A 100 -0.50 17.42 -20.06
C LYS A 100 -0.41 16.07 -19.37
N TYR A 101 0.37 15.18 -19.95
CA TYR A 101 0.69 13.88 -19.38
C TYR A 101 1.98 13.91 -18.57
N SER A 102 2.06 13.08 -17.55
CA SER A 102 3.24 12.88 -16.72
C SER A 102 3.27 11.47 -16.15
N LEU A 103 4.43 11.00 -15.75
CA LEU A 103 4.58 9.80 -14.94
C LEU A 103 4.56 10.15 -13.47
N GLY A 104 3.82 9.38 -12.69
CA GLY A 104 3.74 9.59 -11.25
C GLY A 104 3.00 8.50 -10.52
N TYR A 105 2.74 8.73 -9.26
CA TYR A 105 1.98 7.83 -8.40
C TYR A 105 1.11 8.61 -7.42
N ILE A 106 0.09 7.98 -6.88
CA ILE A 106 -0.75 8.58 -5.85
C ILE A 106 -0.24 8.13 -4.47
N ARG A 107 -0.10 9.10 -3.56
CA ARG A 107 0.27 8.85 -2.17
C ARG A 107 -0.66 9.59 -1.24
N MET A 108 -1.46 8.85 -0.46
CA MET A 108 -2.47 9.41 0.43
C MET A 108 -3.36 10.46 -0.27
N GLY A 109 -3.85 10.10 -1.45
CA GLY A 109 -4.70 10.96 -2.28
C GLY A 109 -3.97 12.08 -3.02
N VAL A 110 -2.68 12.29 -2.77
CA VAL A 110 -1.89 13.34 -3.43
C VAL A 110 -1.13 12.76 -4.62
N PRO A 111 -1.32 13.30 -5.85
CA PRO A 111 -0.53 12.92 -6.99
C PRO A 111 0.91 13.45 -6.83
N ILE A 112 1.87 12.57 -7.07
CA ILE A 112 3.31 12.85 -6.99
C ILE A 112 3.94 12.51 -8.33
N THR A 113 4.52 13.50 -8.98
CA THR A 113 5.28 13.32 -10.22
C THR A 113 6.66 12.74 -9.90
N ILE A 114 7.11 11.77 -10.68
CA ILE A 114 8.47 11.21 -10.56
C ILE A 114 9.44 11.98 -11.45
N ASP A 115 10.74 11.79 -11.22
CA ASP A 115 11.78 12.32 -12.10
C ASP A 115 11.60 11.74 -13.51
N GLN A 116 11.48 12.62 -14.51
CA GLN A 116 11.15 12.21 -15.86
C GLN A 116 11.63 13.18 -16.93
N ILE A 117 11.82 12.64 -18.11
CA ILE A 117 12.03 13.39 -19.36
C ILE A 117 10.83 13.15 -20.28
N GLN A 118 10.32 14.21 -20.85
CA GLN A 118 9.26 14.22 -21.84
C GLN A 118 9.84 14.65 -23.17
N ILE A 119 9.58 13.88 -24.20
CA ILE A 119 10.05 14.12 -25.57
C ILE A 119 8.81 14.24 -26.45
N ILE A 120 8.68 15.38 -27.14
CA ILE A 120 7.62 15.62 -28.11
C ILE A 120 8.25 15.74 -29.49
N HIS A 121 7.88 14.84 -30.39
CA HIS A 121 8.31 14.86 -31.78
C HIS A 121 7.50 15.89 -32.57
N MET A 122 8.18 16.86 -33.16
CA MET A 122 7.56 17.93 -33.92
C MET A 122 7.49 17.56 -35.41
N GLU A 123 6.48 18.05 -36.16
CA GLU A 123 6.31 17.82 -37.60
C GLU A 123 7.51 18.21 -38.44
N ASN A 124 8.33 19.16 -37.97
CA ASN A 124 9.53 19.61 -38.65
C ASN A 124 10.76 18.73 -38.41
N GLY A 125 10.60 17.57 -37.79
CA GLY A 125 11.66 16.63 -37.42
C GLY A 125 12.51 17.07 -36.23
N LYS A 126 12.14 18.14 -35.53
CA LYS A 126 12.76 18.56 -34.26
C LYS A 126 12.09 17.86 -33.08
N HIS A 127 12.77 17.86 -31.95
CA HIS A 127 12.24 17.32 -30.69
C HIS A 127 12.18 18.47 -29.68
N GLN A 128 11.06 18.57 -28.98
CA GLN A 128 10.96 19.35 -27.77
C GLN A 128 11.22 18.44 -26.60
N VAL A 129 12.14 18.82 -25.73
CA VAL A 129 12.52 18.02 -24.55
C VAL A 129 12.23 18.82 -23.30
N SER A 130 11.55 18.21 -22.35
CA SER A 130 11.27 18.79 -21.05
C SER A 130 11.73 17.86 -19.95
N LEU A 131 12.39 18.38 -18.93
CA LEU A 131 12.75 17.66 -17.71
C LEU A 131 11.83 18.09 -16.57
N CYS A 132 11.35 17.12 -15.83
CA CYS A 132 10.58 17.35 -14.63
C CYS A 132 11.20 16.51 -13.50
N PHE A 133 11.50 17.14 -12.39
CA PHE A 133 11.97 16.47 -11.18
C PHE A 133 10.91 16.49 -10.10
N ASP A 134 10.91 15.47 -9.23
CA ASP A 134 10.04 15.42 -8.07
C ASP A 134 10.19 16.72 -7.25
N SER A 135 9.07 17.42 -7.11
CA SER A 135 9.00 18.76 -6.52
C SER A 135 9.40 18.84 -5.05
N GLU A 136 9.49 17.68 -4.35
CA GLU A 136 9.86 17.67 -2.92
C GLU A 136 11.36 17.96 -2.70
N ASP A 137 12.21 17.78 -3.74
CA ASP A 137 13.66 17.95 -3.68
C ASP A 137 14.19 18.98 -4.68
N ALA A 138 13.32 19.57 -5.49
CA ALA A 138 13.74 20.53 -6.49
C ALA A 138 13.75 21.95 -5.90
N ASP A 139 14.86 22.32 -5.24
CA ASP A 139 15.19 23.73 -5.16
C ASP A 139 16.04 24.13 -6.37
N GLU A 140 16.02 25.44 -6.71
CA GLU A 140 16.72 25.96 -7.87
C GLU A 140 18.24 25.70 -7.83
N GLU A 141 18.82 25.58 -6.63
CA GLU A 141 20.27 25.35 -6.45
C GLU A 141 20.68 23.94 -6.89
N ASN A 142 19.84 22.94 -6.66
CA ASN A 142 20.14 21.54 -6.97
C ASN A 142 19.68 21.12 -8.37
N PHE A 143 18.94 21.95 -9.09
CA PHE A 143 18.35 21.60 -10.38
C PHE A 143 19.42 21.22 -11.43
N LEU A 144 20.48 21.99 -11.52
CA LEU A 144 21.56 21.74 -12.50
C LEU A 144 22.32 20.45 -12.20
N ASP A 145 22.62 20.19 -10.94
CA ASP A 145 23.32 18.97 -10.52
C ASP A 145 22.45 17.73 -10.78
N ARG A 146 21.16 17.79 -10.48
CA ARG A 146 20.20 16.72 -10.80
C ARG A 146 20.05 16.49 -12.29
N THR A 147 20.02 17.58 -13.07
CA THR A 147 19.99 17.48 -14.53
C THR A 147 21.24 16.76 -15.06
N ALA A 148 22.42 17.11 -14.56
CA ALA A 148 23.66 16.47 -14.96
C ALA A 148 23.72 14.99 -14.57
N GLU A 149 23.21 14.64 -13.39
CA GLU A 149 23.10 13.26 -12.94
C GLU A 149 22.12 12.48 -13.82
N TRP A 150 20.94 13.04 -14.06
CA TRP A 150 19.92 12.43 -14.89
C TRP A 150 20.40 12.19 -16.34
N MET A 151 21.13 13.13 -16.92
CA MET A 151 21.69 12.99 -18.27
C MET A 151 22.77 11.89 -18.35
N ARG A 152 23.56 11.70 -17.28
CA ARG A 152 24.51 10.57 -17.20
C ARG A 152 23.76 9.24 -17.14
N GLU A 153 22.71 9.14 -16.37
CA GLU A 153 21.87 7.94 -16.28
C GLU A 153 21.18 7.61 -17.62
N LEU A 154 20.68 8.63 -18.33
CA LEU A 154 20.09 8.45 -19.67
C LEU A 154 21.09 7.91 -20.69
N LYS A 155 22.34 8.31 -20.61
CA LYS A 155 23.41 7.82 -21.49
C LYS A 155 23.66 6.33 -21.27
N GLU A 156 23.51 5.85 -20.04
CA GLU A 156 23.69 4.45 -19.65
C GLU A 156 22.41 3.62 -19.77
N PHE A 157 21.28 4.22 -20.13
CA PHE A 157 20.00 3.54 -20.24
C PHE A 157 20.08 2.41 -21.29
N ASP A 158 19.77 1.20 -20.85
CA ASP A 158 19.87 -0.05 -21.63
C ASP A 158 18.57 -0.44 -22.35
N GLY A 159 17.50 0.33 -22.16
CA GLY A 159 16.17 0.05 -22.72
C GLY A 159 15.26 -0.78 -21.85
N GLN A 160 15.71 -1.21 -20.67
CA GLN A 160 14.85 -1.94 -19.74
C GLN A 160 13.94 -0.97 -18.98
N ALA A 161 12.70 -0.85 -19.41
CA ALA A 161 11.69 -0.04 -18.78
C ALA A 161 10.35 -0.79 -18.69
N THR A 162 9.59 -0.52 -17.65
CA THR A 162 8.19 -0.95 -17.56
C THR A 162 7.36 -0.08 -18.48
N MET A 163 6.74 -0.70 -19.50
CA MET A 163 5.85 0.00 -20.43
C MET A 163 4.53 0.33 -19.75
N LEU A 164 4.12 1.58 -19.89
CA LEU A 164 2.84 2.10 -19.45
C LEU A 164 2.09 2.65 -20.67
N GLN A 165 0.86 2.19 -20.87
CA GLN A 165 0.01 2.63 -21.97
C GLN A 165 -1.14 3.45 -21.43
N GLU A 166 -1.44 4.57 -22.07
CA GLU A 166 -2.55 5.44 -21.73
C GLU A 166 -3.31 5.81 -23.00
N GLU A 167 -4.61 5.52 -23.02
CA GLU A 167 -5.48 5.91 -24.13
C GLU A 167 -5.61 7.43 -24.22
N GLY A 168 -5.42 7.97 -25.41
CA GLY A 168 -5.51 9.41 -25.68
C GLY A 168 -4.22 10.19 -25.39
N MET A 169 -3.11 9.53 -25.08
CA MET A 169 -1.80 10.14 -25.11
C MET A 169 -1.43 10.49 -26.58
N PRO A 170 -0.86 11.68 -26.84
CA PRO A 170 -0.48 12.07 -28.20
C PRO A 170 0.52 11.09 -28.83
N GLU A 171 0.34 10.76 -30.11
CA GLU A 171 1.21 9.82 -30.83
C GLU A 171 2.68 10.29 -30.93
N ASN A 172 2.91 11.57 -30.81
CA ASN A 172 4.22 12.19 -30.90
C ASN A 172 4.86 12.47 -29.54
N GLU A 173 4.29 11.97 -28.44
CA GLU A 173 4.78 12.20 -27.08
C GLU A 173 5.29 10.93 -26.45
N ILE A 174 6.47 11.02 -25.84
CA ILE A 174 7.10 9.93 -25.09
C ILE A 174 7.54 10.48 -23.74
N ILE A 175 7.29 9.74 -22.67
CA ILE A 175 7.73 10.10 -21.32
C ILE A 175 8.53 8.94 -20.74
N LEU A 176 9.78 9.19 -20.37
CA LEU A 176 10.64 8.26 -19.68
C LEU A 176 10.90 8.77 -18.26
N GLY A 177 10.58 7.97 -17.26
CA GLY A 177 10.75 8.32 -15.85
C GLY A 177 11.50 7.25 -15.07
N LYS A 178 12.03 7.64 -13.91
CA LYS A 178 12.73 6.72 -13.01
C LYS A 178 12.22 6.88 -11.59
N GLU A 179 11.90 5.76 -10.95
CA GLU A 179 11.46 5.73 -9.56
C GLU A 179 12.06 4.52 -8.84
N SER A 180 12.74 4.77 -7.73
CA SER A 180 13.38 3.72 -6.90
C SER A 180 14.25 2.75 -7.72
N GLY A 181 15.04 3.29 -8.66
CA GLY A 181 15.97 2.52 -9.50
C GLY A 181 15.32 1.77 -10.67
N ARG A 182 14.01 1.95 -10.90
CA ARG A 182 13.29 1.33 -12.03
C ARG A 182 12.89 2.38 -13.05
N TRP A 183 13.05 2.03 -14.32
CA TRP A 183 12.61 2.86 -15.43
C TRP A 183 11.17 2.54 -15.83
N TYR A 184 10.44 3.57 -16.21
CA TYR A 184 9.08 3.54 -16.70
C TYR A 184 9.00 4.33 -18.00
N LEU A 185 8.37 3.76 -19.02
CA LEU A 185 8.21 4.38 -20.33
C LEU A 185 6.73 4.46 -20.67
N ALA A 186 6.23 5.68 -20.82
CA ALA A 186 4.91 5.91 -21.39
C ALA A 186 5.07 6.37 -22.85
N ALA A 187 4.35 5.68 -23.73
CA ALA A 187 4.27 6.01 -25.14
C ALA A 187 2.89 5.65 -25.66
N PRO A 188 2.38 6.34 -26.70
CA PRO A 188 1.21 5.88 -27.43
C PRO A 188 1.51 4.52 -28.06
N THR A 189 0.48 3.81 -28.46
CA THR A 189 0.53 2.46 -29.03
C THR A 189 1.55 2.34 -30.18
N ALA A 190 2.77 1.94 -29.87
CA ALA A 190 3.80 1.65 -30.86
C ALA A 190 4.34 0.23 -30.67
N GLU A 191 4.82 -0.37 -31.74
CA GLU A 191 5.54 -1.62 -31.68
C GLU A 191 6.75 -1.45 -30.74
N GLU A 192 6.67 -2.11 -29.60
CA GLU A 192 7.51 -1.90 -28.42
C GLU A 192 9.03 -1.93 -28.72
N GLU A 193 9.48 -2.86 -29.57
CA GLU A 193 10.91 -3.04 -29.84
C GLU A 193 11.50 -1.92 -30.72
N THR A 194 10.79 -1.49 -31.76
CA THR A 194 11.26 -0.42 -32.64
C THR A 194 11.30 0.91 -31.93
N LEU A 195 10.31 1.19 -31.10
CA LEU A 195 10.26 2.40 -30.28
C LEU A 195 11.41 2.45 -29.30
N LYS A 196 11.63 1.35 -28.56
CA LYS A 196 12.72 1.25 -27.58
C LYS A 196 14.10 1.47 -28.23
N ALA A 197 14.36 0.86 -29.37
CA ALA A 197 15.66 0.98 -30.06
C ALA A 197 15.93 2.43 -30.50
N ASN A 198 14.94 3.09 -31.08
CA ASN A 198 15.06 4.48 -31.52
C ASN A 198 15.21 5.43 -30.32
N LEU A 199 14.40 5.25 -29.29
CA LEU A 199 14.44 6.03 -28.07
C LEU A 199 15.81 5.94 -27.36
N ILE A 200 16.35 4.72 -27.21
CA ILE A 200 17.68 4.50 -26.62
C ILE A 200 18.74 5.32 -27.39
N LYS A 201 18.68 5.28 -28.71
CA LYS A 201 19.63 6.02 -29.55
C LYS A 201 19.49 7.53 -29.33
N GLU A 202 18.27 8.03 -29.31
CA GLU A 202 17.99 9.46 -29.10
C GLU A 202 18.41 9.93 -27.70
N LEU A 203 18.10 9.17 -26.67
CA LEU A 203 18.45 9.50 -25.29
C LEU A 203 19.98 9.49 -25.06
N ARG A 204 20.68 8.53 -25.66
CA ARG A 204 22.15 8.50 -25.61
C ARG A 204 22.80 9.68 -26.33
N LEU A 205 22.24 10.07 -27.47
CA LEU A 205 22.69 11.26 -28.20
C LEU A 205 22.42 12.54 -27.40
N LEU A 206 21.27 12.63 -26.76
CA LEU A 206 20.90 13.77 -25.92
C LEU A 206 21.84 13.89 -24.70
N GLY A 207 22.08 12.78 -23.99
CA GLY A 207 23.00 12.74 -22.85
C GLY A 207 24.44 13.11 -23.24
N ALA A 208 24.91 12.60 -24.39
CA ALA A 208 26.24 12.93 -24.91
C ALA A 208 26.36 14.40 -25.33
N ALA A 209 25.33 14.97 -25.98
CA ALA A 209 25.30 16.38 -26.36
C ALA A 209 25.31 17.29 -25.13
N TYR A 210 24.59 16.95 -24.10
CA TYR A 210 24.55 17.71 -22.84
C TYR A 210 25.92 17.69 -22.12
N GLU A 211 26.59 16.53 -22.04
CA GLU A 211 27.93 16.42 -21.47
C GLU A 211 28.96 17.31 -22.24
N GLN A 212 28.88 17.27 -23.56
CA GLN A 212 29.78 18.10 -24.40
C GLN A 212 29.56 19.59 -24.15
N GLU A 213 28.31 19.99 -23.95
CA GLU A 213 27.95 21.38 -23.67
C GLU A 213 28.41 21.83 -22.28
N LEU A 214 28.27 20.99 -21.26
CA LEU A 214 28.81 21.21 -19.91
C LEU A 214 30.35 21.36 -19.93
N LEU A 215 31.03 20.49 -20.67
CA LEU A 215 32.49 20.55 -20.82
C LEU A 215 32.94 21.84 -21.51
N ASN A 216 32.18 22.31 -22.49
CA ASN A 216 32.44 23.57 -23.21
C ASN A 216 32.16 24.83 -22.37
N GLN A 217 31.29 24.71 -21.36
CA GLN A 217 30.89 25.83 -20.49
C GLN A 217 31.77 25.96 -19.23
N SER A 218 32.65 25.02 -18.94
CA SER A 218 33.54 25.06 -17.77
C SER A 218 34.48 26.27 -17.67
N GLY A 219 34.38 27.26 -18.58
CA GLY A 219 35.08 28.53 -18.58
C GLY A 219 34.20 29.80 -18.58
N ALA A 220 32.88 29.71 -18.59
CA ALA A 220 31.99 30.85 -18.61
C ALA A 220 30.90 30.75 -17.54
N CYS A 221 30.67 31.86 -16.86
CA CYS A 221 29.66 32.03 -15.83
C CYS A 221 28.30 31.43 -16.24
N LEU A 222 27.82 30.43 -15.47
CA LEU A 222 26.64 29.60 -15.72
C LEU A 222 25.29 30.36 -15.70
N GLN A 223 25.28 31.66 -15.50
CA GLN A 223 24.05 32.41 -15.23
C GLN A 223 23.19 32.77 -16.44
N ASP A 224 23.65 32.59 -17.70
CA ASP A 224 22.92 33.18 -18.84
C ASP A 224 22.79 32.34 -20.12
N LYS A 225 23.16 31.06 -20.17
CA LYS A 225 23.03 30.28 -21.42
C LYS A 225 22.27 28.99 -21.23
N ARG A 226 20.98 29.04 -21.62
CA ARG A 226 20.19 27.81 -21.84
C ARG A 226 20.75 27.07 -23.06
N PRO A 227 20.81 25.72 -23.00
CA PRO A 227 21.24 24.91 -24.15
C PRO A 227 20.41 25.27 -25.40
N THR A 228 21.05 25.52 -26.50
CA THR A 228 20.40 25.80 -27.78
C THR A 228 19.76 24.52 -28.31
N GLY A 229 18.45 24.42 -28.23
CA GLY A 229 17.67 23.27 -28.70
C GLY A 229 16.78 22.61 -27.63
N ILE A 230 16.95 22.97 -26.35
CA ILE A 230 16.07 22.55 -25.28
C ILE A 230 15.25 23.76 -24.85
N GLU A 231 14.02 23.85 -25.32
CA GLU A 231 13.07 24.88 -24.89
C GLU A 231 12.33 24.41 -23.63
N GLY A 232 12.52 25.14 -22.55
CA GLY A 232 11.67 25.08 -21.36
C GLY A 232 12.10 24.10 -20.28
N PHE A 233 13.08 24.48 -19.46
CA PHE A 233 13.20 23.95 -18.12
C PHE A 233 12.14 24.63 -17.26
N GLY A 234 11.07 23.87 -16.93
CA GLY A 234 10.08 24.33 -15.99
C GLY A 234 10.33 23.65 -14.64
N THR A 235 10.47 24.44 -13.58
CA THR A 235 10.29 23.93 -12.22
C THR A 235 8.84 23.49 -12.11
N ALA A 236 8.61 22.21 -11.83
CA ALA A 236 7.27 21.72 -11.54
C ALA A 236 6.86 22.30 -10.18
N HIS A 237 6.11 23.39 -10.19
CA HIS A 237 5.44 23.85 -8.99
C HIS A 237 4.41 22.80 -8.59
N ARG A 238 4.35 22.48 -7.31
CA ARG A 238 3.33 21.65 -6.70
C ARG A 238 1.99 22.37 -6.87
N ALA A 239 1.31 22.12 -7.98
CA ALA A 239 -0.07 22.52 -8.14
C ALA A 239 -0.93 21.44 -7.45
N GLU A 240 -1.99 21.86 -6.79
CA GLU A 240 -3.08 20.96 -6.40
C GLU A 240 -3.82 20.54 -7.68
N ASN A 241 -3.20 19.66 -8.44
CA ASN A 241 -3.70 19.27 -9.74
C ASN A 241 -4.64 18.09 -9.56
N HIS A 242 -5.84 18.23 -10.05
CA HIS A 242 -6.71 17.08 -10.29
C HIS A 242 -6.11 16.29 -11.46
N VAL A 243 -5.76 15.05 -11.21
CA VAL A 243 -5.24 14.15 -12.23
C VAL A 243 -6.20 13.00 -12.48
N THR A 244 -6.30 12.58 -13.73
CA THR A 244 -6.91 11.31 -14.12
C THR A 244 -5.79 10.31 -14.37
N SER A 245 -5.95 9.09 -13.87
CA SER A 245 -4.96 8.02 -14.09
C SER A 245 -5.66 6.68 -14.24
N ASN A 246 -5.29 5.93 -15.26
CA ASN A 246 -5.68 4.56 -15.45
C ASN A 246 -4.61 3.63 -14.87
N MET A 247 -4.96 2.94 -13.78
CA MET A 247 -4.04 2.05 -13.09
C MET A 247 -4.39 0.60 -13.41
N ARG A 248 -3.40 -0.14 -13.91
CA ARG A 248 -3.49 -1.60 -14.04
C ARG A 248 -2.69 -2.23 -12.93
N GLN A 249 -3.34 -3.09 -12.15
CA GLN A 249 -2.72 -3.77 -11.03
C GLN A 249 -2.82 -5.27 -11.21
N GLU A 250 -1.71 -5.96 -11.06
CA GLU A 250 -1.70 -7.40 -10.86
C GLU A 250 -2.02 -7.70 -9.40
N ILE A 251 -3.04 -8.53 -9.17
CA ILE A 251 -3.51 -8.90 -7.83
C ILE A 251 -3.09 -10.32 -7.52
N ASP A 252 -2.36 -10.51 -6.43
CA ASP A 252 -2.05 -11.81 -5.84
C ASP A 252 -3.10 -12.16 -4.77
N LEU A 253 -4.22 -12.75 -5.21
CA LEU A 253 -5.32 -13.12 -4.32
C LEU A 253 -4.90 -14.17 -3.29
N TYR A 254 -4.00 -15.09 -3.63
CA TYR A 254 -3.53 -16.12 -2.69
C TYR A 254 -2.73 -15.50 -1.53
N ALA A 255 -1.82 -14.58 -1.83
CA ALA A 255 -1.11 -13.84 -0.79
C ALA A 255 -2.07 -12.98 0.04
N TYR A 256 -3.07 -12.36 -0.60
CA TYR A 256 -4.10 -11.59 0.10
C TYR A 256 -4.88 -12.45 1.08
N TYR A 257 -5.39 -13.59 0.64
CA TYR A 257 -6.17 -14.51 1.48
C TYR A 257 -5.33 -15.04 2.66
N ARG A 258 -4.05 -15.38 2.43
CA ARG A 258 -3.15 -15.82 3.52
C ARG A 258 -2.97 -14.74 4.59
N VAL A 259 -2.83 -13.48 4.20
CA VAL A 259 -2.71 -12.39 5.17
C VAL A 259 -4.03 -12.13 5.89
N VAL A 260 -5.17 -12.21 5.21
CA VAL A 260 -6.49 -12.10 5.83
C VAL A 260 -6.69 -13.22 6.88
N ALA A 261 -6.35 -14.47 6.53
CA ALA A 261 -6.40 -15.60 7.47
C ALA A 261 -5.43 -15.42 8.65
N LYS A 262 -4.21 -14.94 8.41
CA LYS A 262 -3.24 -14.58 9.44
C LYS A 262 -3.79 -13.51 10.39
N ILE A 263 -4.42 -12.46 9.88
CA ILE A 263 -5.05 -11.41 10.68
C ILE A 263 -6.10 -12.01 11.61
N ALA A 264 -7.01 -12.82 11.05
CA ALA A 264 -8.06 -13.49 11.82
C ALA A 264 -7.48 -14.38 12.95
N PHE A 265 -6.44 -15.15 12.63
CA PHE A 265 -5.80 -16.05 13.60
C PHE A 265 -5.00 -15.29 14.68
N ASN A 266 -4.31 -14.20 14.30
CA ASN A 266 -3.64 -13.33 15.27
C ASN A 266 -4.63 -12.63 16.21
N CYS A 267 -5.78 -12.19 15.69
CA CYS A 267 -6.85 -11.63 16.51
C CYS A 267 -7.42 -12.68 17.47
N LEU A 268 -7.63 -13.94 17.03
CA LEU A 268 -8.03 -15.02 17.90
C LEU A 268 -7.01 -15.27 19.03
N ALA A 269 -5.71 -15.24 18.70
CA ALA A 269 -4.63 -15.39 19.67
C ALA A 269 -4.58 -14.23 20.68
N GLU A 270 -4.87 -13.01 20.26
CA GLU A 270 -4.98 -11.86 21.17
C GLU A 270 -6.18 -11.96 22.09
N VAL A 271 -7.34 -12.39 21.57
CA VAL A 271 -8.60 -12.47 22.33
C VAL A 271 -8.62 -13.65 23.30
N ARG A 272 -8.08 -14.80 22.90
CA ARG A 272 -8.19 -16.07 23.66
C ARG A 272 -6.88 -16.58 24.23
N GLY A 273 -5.77 -15.98 23.83
CA GLY A 273 -4.44 -16.39 24.30
C GLY A 273 -3.87 -17.62 23.57
N ARG A 274 -2.59 -17.88 23.87
CA ARG A 274 -1.81 -18.95 23.24
C ARG A 274 -2.41 -20.32 23.41
N GLU A 275 -2.80 -20.69 24.62
CA GLU A 275 -3.28 -22.05 24.94
C GLU A 275 -4.51 -22.41 24.11
N TYR A 276 -5.39 -21.44 23.87
CA TYR A 276 -6.59 -21.67 23.06
C TYR A 276 -6.24 -21.94 21.59
N VAL A 277 -5.43 -21.09 20.97
CA VAL A 277 -5.09 -21.23 19.55
C VAL A 277 -4.12 -22.40 19.26
N MET A 278 -3.51 -22.96 20.29
CA MET A 278 -2.65 -24.15 20.19
C MET A 278 -3.43 -25.46 20.19
N GLN A 279 -4.74 -25.45 20.41
CA GLN A 279 -5.58 -26.66 20.34
C GLN A 279 -5.56 -27.25 18.92
N GLN A 280 -5.66 -28.57 18.83
CA GLN A 280 -5.56 -29.31 17.57
C GLN A 280 -6.62 -28.90 16.54
N LYS A 281 -7.79 -28.47 16.98
CA LYS A 281 -8.87 -27.97 16.10
C LYS A 281 -8.47 -26.77 15.22
N PHE A 282 -7.33 -26.10 15.52
CA PHE A 282 -6.78 -25.01 14.73
C PHE A 282 -5.56 -25.41 13.87
N ASP A 283 -5.13 -26.67 13.88
CA ASP A 283 -4.01 -27.15 13.06
C ASP A 283 -4.25 -26.90 11.56
N PRO A 284 -5.46 -27.16 11.02
CA PRO A 284 -5.70 -26.96 9.59
C PRO A 284 -5.52 -25.51 9.14
N ILE A 285 -6.04 -24.55 9.90
CA ILE A 285 -5.88 -23.14 9.53
C ILE A 285 -4.43 -22.65 9.69
N ARG A 286 -3.69 -23.14 10.69
CA ARG A 286 -2.27 -22.83 10.87
C ARG A 286 -1.44 -23.30 9.67
N GLU A 287 -1.66 -24.53 9.23
CA GLU A 287 -0.98 -25.12 8.08
C GLU A 287 -1.32 -24.35 6.79
N THR A 288 -2.60 -24.07 6.56
CA THR A 288 -3.06 -23.29 5.41
C THR A 288 -2.42 -21.90 5.38
N ILE A 289 -2.30 -21.20 6.52
CA ILE A 289 -1.63 -19.90 6.59
C ILE A 289 -0.14 -20.02 6.25
N LEU A 290 0.54 -21.06 6.73
CA LEU A 290 1.97 -21.27 6.48
C LEU A 290 2.28 -21.68 5.03
N THR A 291 1.51 -22.57 4.47
CA THR A 291 1.78 -23.16 3.15
C THR A 291 1.07 -22.40 2.01
N GLY A 292 -0.12 -21.89 2.27
CA GLY A 292 -1.05 -21.35 1.27
C GLY A 292 -1.93 -22.42 0.63
N GLU A 293 -1.72 -23.71 0.95
CA GLU A 293 -2.54 -24.79 0.43
C GLU A 293 -3.99 -24.63 0.90
N GLU A 294 -4.93 -24.83 -0.01
CA GLU A 294 -6.37 -24.76 0.23
C GLU A 294 -6.88 -23.44 0.84
N ILE A 295 -6.11 -22.35 0.69
CA ILE A 295 -6.47 -21.04 1.31
C ILE A 295 -7.81 -20.52 0.77
N ASP A 296 -8.15 -20.79 -0.48
CA ASP A 296 -9.41 -20.45 -1.12
C ASP A 296 -10.63 -21.21 -0.57
N LYS A 297 -10.41 -22.33 0.14
CA LYS A 297 -11.44 -23.03 0.89
C LYS A 297 -11.65 -22.45 2.30
N LYS A 298 -10.64 -21.81 2.86
CA LYS A 298 -10.67 -21.26 4.22
C LYS A 298 -10.99 -19.77 4.25
N VAL A 299 -10.79 -19.05 3.14
CA VAL A 299 -11.09 -17.63 3.03
C VAL A 299 -12.08 -17.40 1.91
N LEU A 300 -13.27 -16.95 2.27
CA LEU A 300 -14.41 -16.81 1.37
C LEU A 300 -14.83 -15.34 1.26
N MET A 301 -15.36 -14.97 0.12
CA MET A 301 -16.09 -13.71 -0.07
C MET A 301 -17.59 -14.00 0.02
N PRO A 302 -18.22 -13.88 1.18
CA PRO A 302 -19.64 -14.10 1.31
C PRO A 302 -20.38 -12.98 0.55
N GLY A 303 -21.53 -13.33 -0.04
CA GLY A 303 -22.48 -12.32 -0.47
C GLY A 303 -22.98 -11.52 0.75
N ARG A 304 -23.42 -10.27 0.53
CA ARG A 304 -23.92 -9.35 1.60
C ARG A 304 -24.95 -9.99 2.53
N GLU A 305 -25.73 -10.94 2.04
CA GLU A 305 -26.80 -11.63 2.77
C GLU A 305 -26.29 -12.58 3.87
N LYS A 306 -24.99 -12.85 3.95
CA LYS A 306 -24.39 -13.84 4.86
C LYS A 306 -23.45 -13.22 5.90
N THR A 307 -23.47 -11.93 6.04
CA THR A 307 -22.56 -11.19 6.94
C THR A 307 -23.35 -10.48 8.03
N ASN A 308 -22.71 -10.19 9.15
CA ASN A 308 -23.26 -9.30 10.18
C ASN A 308 -23.27 -7.81 9.72
N ALA A 309 -23.48 -7.59 8.43
CA ALA A 309 -23.40 -6.27 7.79
C ALA A 309 -24.27 -5.21 8.50
N ASP A 310 -25.47 -5.59 8.97
CA ASP A 310 -26.37 -4.66 9.68
C ASP A 310 -25.81 -4.18 11.02
N VAL A 311 -25.09 -5.07 11.74
CA VAL A 311 -24.42 -4.72 12.99
C VAL A 311 -23.25 -3.78 12.69
N LEU A 312 -22.54 -4.06 11.63
CA LEU A 312 -21.36 -3.32 11.22
C LEU A 312 -21.70 -1.96 10.66
N GLU A 313 -22.79 -1.83 9.88
CA GLU A 313 -23.29 -0.56 9.36
C GLU A 313 -23.65 0.40 10.51
N LYS A 314 -24.25 -0.10 11.58
CA LYS A 314 -24.50 0.71 12.79
C LYS A 314 -23.22 1.15 13.48
N LEU A 315 -22.19 0.31 13.45
CA LEU A 315 -20.90 0.60 14.06
C LEU A 315 -19.99 1.48 13.16
N GLU A 316 -20.19 1.43 11.84
CA GLU A 316 -19.46 2.27 10.88
C GLU A 316 -19.63 3.77 11.15
N ASN A 317 -20.79 4.18 11.63
CA ASN A 317 -21.13 5.58 11.92
C ASN A 317 -20.83 5.99 13.37
N ALA A 318 -20.12 5.17 14.14
CA ALA A 318 -19.77 5.47 15.52
C ALA A 318 -18.93 6.75 15.61
N LYS A 319 -19.40 7.73 16.37
CA LYS A 319 -18.67 8.98 16.61
C LYS A 319 -17.34 8.71 17.29
N GLY A 320 -16.32 9.51 17.01
CA GLY A 320 -15.00 9.40 17.63
C GLY A 320 -14.09 8.32 17.05
N PHE A 321 -14.53 7.53 16.08
CA PHE A 321 -13.74 6.52 15.40
C PHE A 321 -13.54 6.83 13.92
N GLY A 322 -12.36 6.46 13.40
CA GLY A 322 -12.01 6.62 12.00
C GLY A 322 -12.89 5.78 11.07
N VAL A 323 -13.24 6.32 9.91
CA VAL A 323 -14.08 5.65 8.91
C VAL A 323 -13.37 4.43 8.31
N TRP A 324 -12.05 4.52 8.14
CA TRP A 324 -11.23 3.49 7.49
C TRP A 324 -10.63 2.45 8.46
N ARG A 325 -11.23 2.27 9.64
CA ARG A 325 -10.78 1.28 10.61
C ARG A 325 -10.87 -0.14 10.10
N HIS A 326 -10.11 -1.04 10.70
CA HIS A 326 -10.19 -2.47 10.47
C HIS A 326 -10.95 -3.13 11.62
N ILE A 327 -11.85 -4.03 11.30
CA ILE A 327 -12.66 -4.77 12.28
C ILE A 327 -12.54 -6.26 11.99
N VAL A 328 -12.28 -7.05 13.01
CA VAL A 328 -12.30 -8.51 12.96
C VAL A 328 -13.32 -8.99 13.97
N LEU A 329 -14.38 -9.65 13.52
CA LEU A 329 -15.40 -10.28 14.38
C LEU A 329 -15.21 -11.78 14.35
N ILE A 330 -15.16 -12.40 15.51
CA ILE A 330 -15.01 -13.84 15.66
C ILE A 330 -16.27 -14.39 16.32
N THR A 331 -16.88 -15.35 15.67
CA THR A 331 -18.15 -15.95 16.12
C THR A 331 -18.12 -17.44 15.93
N TRP A 332 -18.58 -18.20 16.94
CA TRP A 332 -18.82 -19.60 16.73
C TRP A 332 -20.10 -19.82 15.91
N VAL A 333 -20.08 -20.87 15.10
CA VAL A 333 -21.22 -21.32 14.29
C VAL A 333 -21.43 -22.82 14.57
N PRO A 334 -22.59 -23.40 14.25
CA PRO A 334 -22.88 -24.79 14.56
C PRO A 334 -21.80 -25.80 14.14
N ASN A 335 -21.04 -25.48 13.10
CA ASN A 335 -20.01 -26.35 12.53
C ASN A 335 -18.62 -25.72 12.61
N GLY A 336 -18.33 -24.87 13.61
CA GLY A 336 -16.98 -24.35 13.73
C GLY A 336 -16.84 -22.94 14.33
N LEU A 337 -15.72 -22.33 14.03
CA LEU A 337 -15.39 -20.94 14.40
C LEU A 337 -15.04 -20.16 13.13
N VAL A 338 -15.65 -19.01 12.96
CA VAL A 338 -15.42 -18.14 11.82
C VAL A 338 -14.99 -16.75 12.25
N ALA A 339 -14.22 -16.07 11.42
CA ALA A 339 -13.92 -14.66 11.58
C ALA A 339 -14.34 -13.87 10.34
N GLU A 340 -15.02 -12.75 10.55
CA GLU A 340 -15.27 -11.74 9.52
C GLU A 340 -14.20 -10.67 9.61
N VAL A 341 -13.42 -10.51 8.55
CA VAL A 341 -12.33 -9.55 8.47
C VAL A 341 -12.70 -8.43 7.52
N MET A 342 -12.86 -7.24 8.06
CA MET A 342 -13.14 -6.02 7.31
C MET A 342 -11.94 -5.10 7.37
N LEU A 343 -11.41 -4.78 6.22
CA LEU A 343 -10.30 -3.86 6.10
C LEU A 343 -10.78 -2.54 5.48
N TYR A 344 -10.34 -1.43 6.04
CA TYR A 344 -10.67 -0.07 5.56
C TYR A 344 -12.17 0.25 5.56
N GLY A 345 -12.90 -0.12 6.60
CA GLY A 345 -14.35 0.12 6.67
C GLY A 345 -15.12 -0.56 5.54
N GLY A 346 -14.53 -1.61 4.96
CA GLY A 346 -14.98 -2.19 3.70
C GLY A 346 -16.36 -2.82 3.79
N SER A 347 -17.16 -2.54 2.78
CA SER A 347 -18.51 -3.07 2.60
C SER A 347 -18.55 -4.56 2.24
N SER A 348 -17.43 -5.21 2.07
CA SER A 348 -17.32 -6.61 1.68
C SER A 348 -16.33 -7.34 2.61
N PRO A 349 -16.80 -7.83 3.77
CA PRO A 349 -15.98 -8.59 4.69
C PRO A 349 -15.50 -9.90 4.04
N MET A 350 -14.31 -10.33 4.43
CA MET A 350 -13.80 -11.65 4.12
C MET A 350 -14.15 -12.59 5.27
N LEU A 351 -14.75 -13.74 4.97
CA LEU A 351 -15.03 -14.77 5.95
C LEU A 351 -13.86 -15.74 6.02
N VAL A 352 -13.31 -15.92 7.21
CA VAL A 352 -12.22 -16.88 7.47
C VAL A 352 -12.76 -18.03 8.33
N VAL A 353 -12.64 -19.25 7.85
CA VAL A 353 -12.95 -20.45 8.61
C VAL A 353 -11.74 -20.79 9.48
N LEU A 354 -11.79 -20.45 10.76
CA LEU A 354 -10.73 -20.69 11.73
C LEU A 354 -10.70 -22.17 12.20
N SER A 355 -11.88 -22.78 12.35
CA SER A 355 -12.02 -24.19 12.70
C SER A 355 -13.33 -24.73 12.14
N GLU A 356 -13.34 -26.01 11.77
CA GLU A 356 -14.54 -26.78 11.36
C GLU A 356 -15.02 -27.72 12.47
N GLU A 357 -14.43 -27.61 13.66
CA GLU A 357 -14.81 -28.39 14.82
C GLU A 357 -15.66 -27.55 15.80
N ASP A 358 -16.27 -28.22 16.80
CA ASP A 358 -17.06 -27.55 17.84
C ASP A 358 -16.21 -26.53 18.61
N CYS A 359 -16.64 -25.28 18.57
CA CYS A 359 -16.00 -24.15 19.23
C CYS A 359 -16.95 -23.39 20.16
N ARG A 360 -18.00 -24.07 20.74
CA ARG A 360 -18.89 -23.44 21.72
C ARG A 360 -18.16 -22.94 22.96
N ASP A 361 -16.98 -23.47 23.25
CA ASP A 361 -16.06 -23.01 24.28
C ASP A 361 -15.50 -21.61 23.98
N PHE A 362 -15.65 -21.09 22.77
CA PHE A 362 -15.33 -19.69 22.43
C PHE A 362 -16.28 -18.73 23.16
N GLY A 363 -17.54 -19.12 23.37
CA GLY A 363 -18.56 -18.29 24.00
C GLY A 363 -19.18 -17.29 23.03
N GLU A 364 -19.50 -16.12 23.54
CA GLU A 364 -20.13 -15.06 22.74
C GLU A 364 -19.16 -14.46 21.71
N MET A 365 -19.72 -13.75 20.75
CA MET A 365 -18.96 -13.00 19.73
C MET A 365 -17.95 -12.06 20.40
N ASP A 366 -16.73 -12.05 19.90
CA ASP A 366 -15.66 -11.13 20.29
C ASP A 366 -14.82 -10.80 19.06
N GLY A 367 -13.76 -10.02 19.21
CA GLY A 367 -12.93 -9.67 18.09
C GLY A 367 -11.95 -8.55 18.39
N TYR A 368 -11.57 -7.84 17.34
CA TYR A 368 -10.53 -6.82 17.42
C TYR A 368 -10.83 -5.65 16.49
N VAL A 369 -10.58 -4.44 16.97
CA VAL A 369 -10.73 -3.19 16.21
C VAL A 369 -9.39 -2.48 16.15
N CYS A 370 -8.97 -2.10 14.95
CA CYS A 370 -7.82 -1.26 14.70
C CYS A 370 -8.28 0.04 14.02
N ASP A 371 -8.47 1.06 14.81
CA ASP A 371 -8.69 2.43 14.37
C ASP A 371 -7.34 3.11 14.14
N TRP A 372 -6.73 2.80 13.01
CA TRP A 372 -5.40 3.27 12.66
C TRP A 372 -5.36 4.79 12.44
N GLU A 373 -6.48 5.42 12.06
CA GLU A 373 -6.60 6.86 11.85
C GLU A 373 -6.41 7.61 13.18
N ASN A 374 -7.03 7.13 14.25
CA ASN A 374 -6.92 7.68 15.59
C ASN A 374 -5.84 7.00 16.46
N ARG A 375 -5.11 6.04 15.87
CA ARG A 375 -4.03 5.28 16.54
C ARG A 375 -4.52 4.55 17.79
N ARG A 376 -5.68 3.89 17.69
CA ARG A 376 -6.32 3.13 18.76
C ARG A 376 -6.52 1.69 18.32
N GLU A 377 -6.20 0.76 19.19
CA GLU A 377 -6.45 -0.67 18.98
C GLU A 377 -6.99 -1.27 20.27
N MET A 378 -8.10 -1.99 20.16
CA MET A 378 -8.81 -2.54 21.29
C MET A 378 -9.57 -3.83 20.95
N ARG A 379 -10.03 -4.55 21.95
CA ARG A 379 -10.96 -5.67 21.77
C ARG A 379 -12.33 -5.14 21.30
N PHE A 380 -13.03 -5.97 20.54
CA PHE A 380 -14.34 -5.59 20.00
C PHE A 380 -15.36 -5.27 21.09
N LEU A 381 -15.34 -6.02 22.21
CA LEU A 381 -16.25 -5.75 23.34
C LEU A 381 -15.95 -4.40 24.02
N GLU A 382 -14.70 -3.99 24.10
CA GLU A 382 -14.32 -2.65 24.60
C GLU A 382 -14.84 -1.56 23.65
N TYR A 383 -14.68 -1.76 22.34
CA TYR A 383 -15.19 -0.87 21.31
C TYR A 383 -16.71 -0.68 21.40
N ILE A 384 -17.46 -1.77 21.53
CA ILE A 384 -18.92 -1.71 21.70
C ILE A 384 -19.29 -0.92 22.96
N GLY A 385 -18.57 -1.15 24.07
CA GLY A 385 -18.80 -0.42 25.32
C GLY A 385 -18.61 1.10 25.15
N GLU A 386 -17.57 1.54 24.43
CA GLU A 386 -17.34 2.96 24.15
C GLU A 386 -18.45 3.57 23.26
N VAL A 387 -18.79 2.90 22.16
CA VAL A 387 -19.80 3.37 21.22
C VAL A 387 -21.18 3.51 21.89
N THR A 388 -21.58 2.54 22.71
CA THR A 388 -22.89 2.58 23.38
C THR A 388 -22.96 3.60 24.51
N HIS A 389 -21.82 3.95 25.14
CA HIS A 389 -21.79 5.00 26.15
C HIS A 389 -21.90 6.41 25.58
N GLU A 390 -21.35 6.65 24.37
CA GLU A 390 -21.44 7.96 23.73
C GLU A 390 -22.83 8.27 23.17
N ASP A 391 -23.61 7.23 22.82
CA ASP A 391 -25.00 7.40 22.33
C ASP A 391 -26.03 7.52 23.46
N CYS A 392 -25.67 7.27 24.71
CA CYS A 392 -26.52 7.50 25.87
C CYS A 392 -26.36 8.97 26.29
N GLU A 393 -27.09 9.91 25.66
CA GLU A 393 -27.41 11.15 26.30
C GLU A 393 -28.15 10.82 27.62
N PRO A 394 -27.77 11.45 28.74
CA PRO A 394 -28.51 11.23 29.98
C PRO A 394 -30.01 11.61 29.73
N TYR A 395 -30.86 10.59 29.84
CA TYR A 395 -32.31 10.83 29.83
C TYR A 395 -32.56 11.80 30.98
N GLU A 396 -32.83 13.08 30.69
CA GLU A 396 -33.41 14.00 31.64
C GLU A 396 -34.81 13.47 31.95
N TRP A 397 -34.95 12.92 33.14
CA TRP A 397 -36.25 12.61 33.68
C TRP A 397 -36.96 13.96 33.87
N ASP A 398 -37.90 14.29 32.98
CA ASP A 398 -38.84 15.37 33.26
C ASP A 398 -39.50 15.05 34.59
N GLU A 399 -39.20 15.84 35.62
CA GLU A 399 -39.90 15.80 36.89
C GLU A 399 -41.38 16.06 36.57
N VAL A 400 -42.18 15.01 36.68
CA VAL A 400 -43.62 15.12 36.60
C VAL A 400 -44.03 15.91 37.86
N GLU A 401 -44.30 17.21 37.71
CA GLU A 401 -44.92 18.02 38.74
C GLU A 401 -46.25 17.39 39.12
N GLU A 402 -46.44 17.08 40.43
CA GLU A 402 -47.69 16.64 41.03
C GLU A 402 -48.77 17.73 41.00
#